data_9bf7dbc7e640e470a5b0b8a4908a3e00
#
_entry.id   9bf7dbc7e640e470a5b0b8a4908a3e00
#
_cell.length_a   1.000
_cell.length_b   1.000
_cell.length_c   1.000
_cell.angle_alpha   90.00
_cell.angle_beta   90.00
_cell.angle_gamma   90.00
#
_symmetry.space_group_name_H-M   'P 1'
#
loop_
_entity.id
_entity.type
_entity.pdbx_description
1 polymer ?
#
loop_
_entity_poly.entity_id
_entity_poly.type
_entity_poly.pdbx_seq_one_letter_code
_entity_poly.pdbx_strand_id
1 'polypeptide(L)'
;MTEYYCLGIKGAGMSTLACILHDLGHTVVGYDDHAGWKFTQAGLEARGIKVFYDSDHPLAPGTIVTYSKALCDDHPEIVRARAAELEFTEYNQVLGQLTGQFHTIAVSGAHGKTTTTSLIAHIIPGCNYFIGDGTGHAERGNDVFVIEADEFNRHFLAYHPELAVITNIELDHVECYDGLSDYMAAFEQFGNKAKLVVACGDDDNVRAIDFQVPVLYFGFGETNDIVARNVVLGKDGTSFDCYISGEFFGAFTMPVAGEHMALDALAAIAACHYRGLAAAEIAAGMVTYVTAKRRFKESFFGSVVSIDDYAHHPTELRVTLNTARLKYPDKQVVAVFLPNTYSRTQALMSDFVDVLKTADKAYVMDIECDRERAEDYPGVTSDTLIGLVPGAEKVSVESVEKLLRHKDSVICFMSCADIAPIKDAFDKMAASANV
;
A
#
# COMPACT_ATOMS: atom_id res chain seq x y z
N MET A 1 4.00 30.28 7.85
CA MET A 1 2.68 29.62 7.67
C MET A 1 2.34 29.82 6.21
N THR A 2 2.21 28.75 5.45
CA THR A 2 1.92 28.78 4.00
C THR A 2 0.50 28.29 3.81
N GLU A 3 -0.21 28.80 2.81
CA GLU A 3 -1.51 28.26 2.41
C GLU A 3 -1.32 27.30 1.23
N TYR A 4 -1.93 26.11 1.34
CA TYR A 4 -1.93 25.09 0.28
C TYR A 4 -3.34 24.86 -0.25
N TYR A 5 -3.46 24.80 -1.56
CA TYR A 5 -4.67 24.41 -2.28
C TYR A 5 -4.43 23.07 -2.96
N CYS A 6 -5.05 22.02 -2.42
CA CYS A 6 -4.83 20.64 -2.86
C CYS A 6 -5.88 20.25 -3.89
N LEU A 7 -5.47 20.03 -5.14
CA LEU A 7 -6.35 19.56 -6.23
C LEU A 7 -6.45 18.03 -6.22
N GLY A 8 -7.67 17.50 -6.29
CA GLY A 8 -7.95 16.08 -6.12
C GLY A 8 -7.75 15.63 -4.66
N ILE A 9 -8.14 16.49 -3.71
CA ILE A 9 -7.83 16.33 -2.28
C ILE A 9 -8.34 15.03 -1.66
N LYS A 10 -9.34 14.38 -2.25
CA LYS A 10 -9.90 13.12 -1.76
C LYS A 10 -9.16 11.87 -2.27
N GLY A 11 -8.14 12.03 -3.13
CA GLY A 11 -7.21 10.95 -3.45
C GLY A 11 -6.41 10.53 -2.23
N ALA A 12 -6.06 9.23 -2.08
CA ALA A 12 -5.40 8.70 -0.89
C ALA A 12 -4.10 9.46 -0.53
N GLY A 13 -3.19 9.62 -1.49
CA GLY A 13 -1.94 10.36 -1.26
C GLY A 13 -2.16 11.85 -0.96
N MET A 14 -3.04 12.52 -1.72
CA MET A 14 -3.29 13.95 -1.55
C MET A 14 -3.98 14.26 -0.21
N SER A 15 -4.95 13.43 0.20
CA SER A 15 -5.61 13.59 1.50
C SER A 15 -4.63 13.41 2.66
N THR A 16 -3.72 12.44 2.54
CA THR A 16 -2.67 12.20 3.53
C THR A 16 -1.72 13.40 3.62
N LEU A 17 -1.25 13.92 2.48
CA LEU A 17 -0.42 15.13 2.43
C LEU A 17 -1.14 16.33 3.05
N ALA A 18 -2.40 16.56 2.69
CA ALA A 18 -3.22 17.65 3.23
C ALA A 18 -3.32 17.59 4.76
N CYS A 19 -3.54 16.39 5.32
CA CYS A 19 -3.55 16.17 6.77
C CYS A 19 -2.21 16.53 7.42
N ILE A 20 -1.09 16.06 6.86
CA ILE A 20 0.26 16.31 7.36
C ILE A 20 0.58 17.82 7.33
N LEU A 21 0.31 18.49 6.20
CA LEU A 21 0.53 19.93 6.08
C LEU A 21 -0.28 20.71 7.13
N HIS A 22 -1.54 20.34 7.34
CA HIS A 22 -2.39 20.93 8.36
C HIS A 22 -1.82 20.71 9.77
N ASP A 23 -1.42 19.47 10.10
CA ASP A 23 -0.87 19.10 11.41
C ASP A 23 0.45 19.85 11.69
N LEU A 24 1.25 20.13 10.65
CA LEU A 24 2.43 20.98 10.72
C LEU A 24 2.10 22.48 10.81
N GLY A 25 0.81 22.84 10.78
CA GLY A 25 0.26 24.18 11.00
C GLY A 25 0.26 25.07 9.77
N HIS A 26 0.23 24.49 8.59
CA HIS A 26 -0.12 25.21 7.38
C HIS A 26 -1.65 25.38 7.26
N THR A 27 -2.09 26.38 6.52
CA THR A 27 -3.50 26.48 6.10
C THR A 27 -3.69 25.57 4.90
N VAL A 28 -4.68 24.67 4.96
CA VAL A 28 -4.94 23.74 3.87
C VAL A 28 -6.41 23.80 3.49
N VAL A 29 -6.66 23.93 2.21
CA VAL A 29 -7.97 23.76 1.58
C VAL A 29 -7.78 22.94 0.31
N GLY A 30 -8.85 22.41 -0.26
CA GLY A 30 -8.71 21.69 -1.52
C GLY A 30 -9.99 21.54 -2.30
N TYR A 31 -9.85 20.97 -3.49
CA TYR A 31 -10.91 20.74 -4.45
C TYR A 31 -10.94 19.27 -4.86
N ASP A 32 -12.12 18.74 -5.12
CA ASP A 32 -12.31 17.41 -5.70
C ASP A 32 -13.54 17.41 -6.61
N ASP A 33 -13.47 16.73 -7.76
CA ASP A 33 -14.57 16.61 -8.72
C ASP A 33 -15.74 15.79 -8.19
N HIS A 34 -15.47 14.89 -7.25
CA HIS A 34 -16.46 13.97 -6.72
C HIS A 34 -17.03 14.45 -5.37
N ALA A 35 -18.28 14.91 -5.37
CA ALA A 35 -18.97 15.31 -4.15
C ALA A 35 -19.34 14.11 -3.25
N GLY A 36 -19.43 12.88 -3.81
CA GLY A 36 -19.71 11.66 -3.05
C GLY A 36 -18.67 11.40 -1.95
N TRP A 37 -19.08 10.80 -0.84
CA TRP A 37 -18.19 10.49 0.27
C TRP A 37 -17.13 9.46 -0.12
N LYS A 38 -15.88 9.69 0.29
CA LYS A 38 -14.77 8.72 0.19
C LYS A 38 -14.17 8.50 1.57
N PHE A 39 -13.61 7.33 1.84
CA PHE A 39 -13.04 6.97 3.15
C PHE A 39 -11.91 7.91 3.60
N THR A 40 -11.18 8.51 2.66
CA THR A 40 -10.12 9.51 2.91
C THR A 40 -10.67 10.82 3.47
N GLN A 41 -11.94 11.13 3.26
CA GLN A 41 -12.59 12.36 3.71
C GLN A 41 -12.67 12.45 5.24
N ALA A 42 -12.74 11.33 5.95
CA ALA A 42 -12.80 11.32 7.41
C ALA A 42 -11.58 12.01 8.06
N GLY A 43 -10.38 11.84 7.50
CA GLY A 43 -9.16 12.50 7.97
C GLY A 43 -9.16 14.00 7.76
N LEU A 44 -9.73 14.47 6.64
CA LEU A 44 -9.89 15.88 6.29
C LEU A 44 -10.92 16.55 7.21
N GLU A 45 -12.07 15.92 7.41
CA GLU A 45 -13.15 16.41 8.28
C GLU A 45 -12.72 16.53 9.74
N ALA A 46 -11.99 15.51 10.24
CA ALA A 46 -11.47 15.53 11.62
C ALA A 46 -10.54 16.74 11.91
N ARG A 47 -9.91 17.29 10.87
CA ARG A 47 -9.04 18.47 10.95
C ARG A 47 -9.72 19.77 10.52
N GLY A 48 -10.99 19.72 10.11
CA GLY A 48 -11.72 20.89 9.59
C GLY A 48 -11.16 21.41 8.25
N ILE A 49 -10.44 20.57 7.49
CA ILE A 49 -9.92 20.93 6.17
C ILE A 49 -11.10 21.05 5.20
N LYS A 50 -11.24 22.23 4.59
CA LYS A 50 -12.36 22.53 3.71
C LYS A 50 -12.14 21.97 2.33
N VAL A 51 -13.13 21.23 1.81
CA VAL A 51 -13.16 20.69 0.46
C VAL A 51 -14.21 21.44 -0.36
N PHE A 52 -13.81 21.93 -1.53
CA PHE A 52 -14.69 22.59 -2.51
C PHE A 52 -15.01 21.61 -3.64
N TYR A 53 -16.19 21.78 -4.22
CA TYR A 53 -16.72 20.99 -5.36
C TYR A 53 -17.17 21.88 -6.53
N ASP A 54 -16.90 23.17 -6.42
CA ASP A 54 -17.17 24.19 -7.43
C ASP A 54 -16.04 25.22 -7.44
N SER A 55 -16.01 26.08 -8.45
CA SER A 55 -15.00 27.10 -8.65
C SER A 55 -15.35 28.45 -8.01
N ASP A 56 -16.41 28.54 -7.21
CA ASP A 56 -16.91 29.82 -6.66
C ASP A 56 -16.21 30.26 -5.36
N HIS A 57 -15.20 29.51 -4.92
CA HIS A 57 -14.40 29.84 -3.73
C HIS A 57 -13.19 30.73 -4.08
N PRO A 58 -12.73 31.59 -3.15
CA PRO A 58 -11.59 32.45 -3.38
C PRO A 58 -10.27 31.67 -3.40
N LEU A 59 -9.33 32.13 -4.23
CA LEU A 59 -7.93 31.73 -4.20
C LEU A 59 -7.12 32.90 -3.65
N ALA A 60 -6.46 32.72 -2.51
CA ALA A 60 -5.67 33.77 -1.89
C ALA A 60 -4.32 33.96 -2.63
N PRO A 61 -3.83 35.19 -2.80
CA PRO A 61 -2.50 35.42 -3.35
C PRO A 61 -1.41 34.77 -2.49
N GLY A 62 -0.45 34.10 -3.13
CA GLY A 62 0.63 33.38 -2.44
C GLY A 62 0.27 31.97 -1.98
N THR A 63 -0.93 31.46 -2.29
CA THR A 63 -1.31 30.06 -2.11
C THR A 63 -0.49 29.17 -3.04
N ILE A 64 0.05 28.09 -2.52
CA ILE A 64 0.72 27.06 -3.30
C ILE A 64 -0.33 26.02 -3.75
N VAL A 65 -0.48 25.84 -5.05
CA VAL A 65 -1.34 24.80 -5.63
C VAL A 65 -0.56 23.51 -5.68
N THR A 66 -1.02 22.48 -4.97
CA THR A 66 -0.45 21.13 -5.11
C THR A 66 -1.43 20.20 -5.84
N TYR A 67 -0.91 19.42 -6.77
CA TYR A 67 -1.71 18.61 -7.69
C TYR A 67 -1.00 17.31 -8.05
N SER A 68 -1.77 16.36 -8.51
CA SER A 68 -1.28 15.11 -9.10
C SER A 68 -1.31 15.19 -10.63
N LYS A 69 -0.39 14.52 -11.31
CA LYS A 69 -0.40 14.35 -12.78
C LYS A 69 -1.64 13.60 -13.31
N ALA A 70 -2.48 13.06 -12.44
CA ALA A 70 -3.77 12.52 -12.82
C ALA A 70 -4.77 13.59 -13.33
N LEU A 71 -4.53 14.88 -12.98
CA LEU A 71 -5.32 15.99 -13.49
C LEU A 71 -4.70 16.54 -14.78
N CYS A 72 -5.53 16.68 -15.82
CA CYS A 72 -5.11 17.25 -17.09
C CYS A 72 -4.85 18.76 -16.98
N ASP A 73 -3.97 19.29 -17.82
CA ASP A 73 -3.61 20.73 -17.83
C ASP A 73 -4.78 21.66 -18.15
N ASP A 74 -5.81 21.16 -18.82
CA ASP A 74 -7.05 21.87 -19.16
C ASP A 74 -8.13 21.79 -18.09
N HIS A 75 -7.85 21.14 -16.95
CA HIS A 75 -8.79 21.06 -15.83
C HIS A 75 -9.18 22.46 -15.35
N PRO A 76 -10.49 22.77 -15.13
CA PRO A 76 -10.98 24.12 -14.81
C PRO A 76 -10.25 24.77 -13.63
N GLU A 77 -9.96 24.00 -12.55
CA GLU A 77 -9.26 24.52 -11.37
C GLU A 77 -7.77 24.80 -11.66
N ILE A 78 -7.10 24.02 -12.51
CA ILE A 78 -5.73 24.31 -12.94
C ILE A 78 -5.69 25.58 -13.77
N VAL A 79 -6.61 25.73 -14.72
CA VAL A 79 -6.71 26.94 -15.56
C VAL A 79 -7.00 28.17 -14.70
N ARG A 80 -7.93 28.06 -13.75
CA ARG A 80 -8.30 29.16 -12.82
C ARG A 80 -7.12 29.57 -11.94
N ALA A 81 -6.41 28.61 -11.36
CA ALA A 81 -5.27 28.90 -10.50
C ALA A 81 -4.07 29.50 -11.28
N ARG A 82 -3.84 29.05 -12.53
CA ARG A 82 -2.87 29.68 -13.43
C ARG A 82 -3.26 31.13 -13.79
N ALA A 83 -4.52 31.39 -14.05
CA ALA A 83 -5.01 32.74 -14.31
C ALA A 83 -4.87 33.69 -13.09
N ALA A 84 -4.85 33.12 -11.89
CA ALA A 84 -4.57 33.85 -10.65
C ALA A 84 -3.07 33.97 -10.33
N GLU A 85 -2.19 33.55 -11.24
CA GLU A 85 -0.71 33.57 -11.09
C GLU A 85 -0.20 32.88 -9.82
N LEU A 86 -0.84 31.78 -9.40
CA LEU A 86 -0.43 31.01 -8.22
C LEU A 86 0.76 30.11 -8.52
N GLU A 87 1.55 29.80 -7.50
CA GLU A 87 2.64 28.85 -7.58
C GLU A 87 2.12 27.41 -7.65
N PHE A 88 2.66 26.60 -8.56
CA PHE A 88 2.32 25.18 -8.72
C PHE A 88 3.47 24.31 -8.27
N THR A 89 3.19 23.36 -7.39
CA THR A 89 4.14 22.35 -6.94
C THR A 89 3.49 20.97 -7.02
N GLU A 90 4.09 20.04 -7.77
CA GLU A 90 3.59 18.67 -7.82
C GLU A 90 3.56 18.04 -6.43
N TYR A 91 2.57 17.19 -6.18
CA TYR A 91 2.36 16.46 -4.93
C TYR A 91 3.62 15.77 -4.39
N ASN A 92 4.35 15.03 -5.25
CA ASN A 92 5.57 14.35 -4.87
C ASN A 92 6.74 15.32 -4.54
N GLN A 93 6.76 16.51 -5.14
CA GLN A 93 7.74 17.53 -4.81
C GLN A 93 7.48 18.15 -3.43
N VAL A 94 6.22 18.36 -3.08
CA VAL A 94 5.86 18.82 -1.71
C VAL A 94 6.28 17.78 -0.68
N LEU A 95 6.04 16.49 -0.94
CA LEU A 95 6.54 15.39 -0.10
C LEU A 95 8.07 15.37 -0.06
N GLY A 96 8.74 15.57 -1.20
CA GLY A 96 10.20 15.68 -1.24
C GLY A 96 10.74 16.79 -0.33
N GLN A 97 10.14 17.97 -0.37
CA GLN A 97 10.49 19.08 0.52
C GLN A 97 10.28 18.72 2.01
N LEU A 98 9.20 18.00 2.33
CA LEU A 98 8.95 17.53 3.69
C LEU A 98 10.00 16.51 4.13
N THR A 99 10.31 15.51 3.29
CA THR A 99 11.29 14.46 3.63
C THR A 99 12.68 15.03 3.92
N GLY A 100 13.04 16.17 3.31
CA GLY A 100 14.31 16.86 3.58
C GLY A 100 14.36 17.61 4.91
N GLN A 101 13.23 17.76 5.62
CA GLN A 101 13.17 18.51 6.88
C GLN A 101 13.29 17.62 8.12
N PHE A 102 13.23 16.30 7.95
CA PHE A 102 13.19 15.31 9.03
C PHE A 102 14.28 14.24 8.85
N HIS A 103 14.52 13.47 9.92
CA HIS A 103 15.19 12.18 9.81
C HIS A 103 14.25 11.18 9.14
N THR A 104 14.24 11.15 7.81
CA THR A 104 13.25 10.40 7.05
C THR A 104 13.65 8.95 6.84
N ILE A 105 12.73 8.04 7.19
CA ILE A 105 12.75 6.62 6.82
C ILE A 105 11.74 6.45 5.68
N ALA A 106 12.23 6.17 4.48
CA ALA A 106 11.38 5.98 3.31
C ALA A 106 11.35 4.50 2.90
N VAL A 107 10.16 3.92 2.89
CA VAL A 107 9.95 2.50 2.58
C VAL A 107 9.38 2.35 1.19
N SER A 108 10.10 1.66 0.32
CA SER A 108 9.69 1.36 -1.05
C SER A 108 9.84 -0.14 -1.35
N GLY A 109 9.35 -0.55 -2.52
CA GLY A 109 9.35 -1.91 -3.02
C GLY A 109 8.07 -2.22 -3.78
N ALA A 110 8.00 -3.31 -4.50
CA ALA A 110 6.76 -3.71 -5.18
C ALA A 110 5.67 -4.06 -4.16
N HIS A 111 6.00 -4.85 -3.14
CA HIS A 111 5.07 -5.34 -2.12
C HIS A 111 5.58 -5.07 -0.70
N GLY A 112 4.68 -5.07 0.30
CA GLY A 112 5.01 -4.89 1.71
C GLY A 112 5.24 -3.45 2.16
N LYS A 113 5.27 -2.45 1.27
CA LYS A 113 5.47 -1.03 1.61
C LYS A 113 4.59 -0.54 2.76
N THR A 114 3.29 -0.64 2.57
CA THR A 114 2.27 -0.16 3.54
C THR A 114 2.41 -0.83 4.89
N THR A 115 2.61 -2.15 4.90
CA THR A 115 2.77 -2.95 6.12
C THR A 115 4.04 -2.52 6.86
N THR A 116 5.18 -2.47 6.17
CA THR A 116 6.46 -2.09 6.76
C THR A 116 6.43 -0.64 7.27
N THR A 117 5.89 0.30 6.47
CA THR A 117 5.76 1.71 6.88
C THR A 117 4.90 1.86 8.13
N SER A 118 3.72 1.22 8.14
CA SER A 118 2.80 1.30 9.28
C SER A 118 3.38 0.62 10.52
N LEU A 119 4.12 -0.47 10.36
CA LEU A 119 4.79 -1.16 11.47
C LEU A 119 5.90 -0.30 12.08
N ILE A 120 6.76 0.32 11.26
CA ILE A 120 7.80 1.24 11.73
C ILE A 120 7.15 2.43 12.45
N ALA A 121 6.11 3.03 11.86
CA ALA A 121 5.39 4.17 12.44
C ALA A 121 4.69 3.80 13.76
N HIS A 122 4.23 2.56 13.91
CA HIS A 122 3.64 2.05 15.15
C HIS A 122 4.68 1.83 16.26
N ILE A 123 5.88 1.38 15.89
CA ILE A 123 6.95 1.06 16.86
C ILE A 123 7.69 2.31 17.33
N ILE A 124 7.98 3.28 16.43
CA ILE A 124 8.74 4.49 16.80
C ILE A 124 7.82 5.50 17.50
N PRO A 125 8.00 5.78 18.80
CA PRO A 125 7.16 6.73 19.50
C PRO A 125 7.30 8.15 18.93
N GLY A 126 6.18 8.86 18.75
CA GLY A 126 6.17 10.27 18.39
C GLY A 126 6.78 10.56 17.01
N CYS A 127 6.68 9.66 16.04
CA CYS A 127 7.09 9.95 14.67
C CYS A 127 5.95 10.57 13.85
N ASN A 128 6.31 11.36 12.87
CA ASN A 128 5.43 11.73 11.77
C ASN A 128 5.35 10.58 10.79
N TYR A 129 4.21 10.39 10.12
CA TYR A 129 4.10 9.31 9.14
C TYR A 129 3.14 9.62 7.99
N PHE A 130 3.45 9.00 6.85
CA PHE A 130 2.65 8.98 5.64
C PHE A 130 2.53 7.53 5.16
N ILE A 131 1.32 6.96 5.26
CA ILE A 131 1.02 5.56 4.90
C ILE A 131 0.13 5.56 3.66
N GLY A 132 0.38 4.64 2.73
CA GLY A 132 -0.33 4.53 1.45
C GLY A 132 -1.83 4.16 1.55
N ASP A 133 -2.30 3.80 2.74
CA ASP A 133 -3.72 3.52 3.02
C ASP A 133 -4.58 4.78 3.25
N GLY A 134 -4.04 5.96 3.00
CA GLY A 134 -4.70 7.24 3.24
C GLY A 134 -4.58 7.74 4.68
N THR A 135 -3.70 7.14 5.47
CA THR A 135 -3.44 7.55 6.86
C THR A 135 -2.17 8.39 6.94
N GLY A 136 -2.27 9.55 7.56
CA GLY A 136 -1.14 10.43 7.81
C GLY A 136 -1.30 11.22 9.10
N HIS A 137 -0.17 11.51 9.74
CA HIS A 137 -0.09 12.29 10.96
C HIS A 137 1.23 13.03 11.02
N ALA A 138 1.21 14.24 11.53
CA ALA A 138 2.41 14.96 11.90
C ALA A 138 2.19 15.77 13.19
N GLU A 139 3.26 15.95 13.94
CA GLU A 139 3.27 16.82 15.11
C GLU A 139 4.53 17.69 15.07
N ARG A 140 4.35 18.96 15.39
CA ARG A 140 5.49 19.88 15.50
C ARG A 140 6.39 19.46 16.66
N GLY A 141 7.67 19.33 16.38
CA GLY A 141 8.65 18.88 17.36
C GLY A 141 9.09 17.43 17.21
N ASN A 142 8.35 16.59 16.49
CA ASN A 142 8.85 15.30 16.06
C ASN A 142 9.95 15.49 15.01
N ASP A 143 11.03 14.71 15.12
CA ASP A 143 12.20 14.79 14.23
C ASP A 143 12.26 13.63 13.22
N VAL A 144 11.47 12.58 13.42
CA VAL A 144 11.39 11.41 12.54
C VAL A 144 10.18 11.49 11.64
N PHE A 145 10.37 11.16 10.36
CA PHE A 145 9.28 11.00 9.39
C PHE A 145 9.37 9.65 8.71
N VAL A 146 8.36 8.81 8.88
CA VAL A 146 8.23 7.51 8.24
C VAL A 146 7.28 7.63 7.05
N ILE A 147 7.75 7.36 5.85
CA ILE A 147 6.96 7.56 4.63
C ILE A 147 6.96 6.32 3.74
N GLU A 148 5.79 5.95 3.25
CA GLU A 148 5.67 5.04 2.13
C GLU A 148 6.10 5.76 0.85
N ALA A 149 7.13 5.24 0.20
CA ALA A 149 7.76 5.84 -0.96
C ALA A 149 7.28 5.14 -2.23
N ASP A 150 6.33 5.79 -2.92
CA ASP A 150 5.66 5.29 -4.10
C ASP A 150 6.58 5.35 -5.32
N GLU A 151 6.89 4.21 -5.91
CA GLU A 151 7.69 4.06 -7.13
C GLU A 151 6.93 4.44 -8.41
N PHE A 152 5.59 4.47 -8.37
CA PHE A 152 4.77 4.88 -9.50
C PHE A 152 5.24 6.23 -10.07
N ASN A 153 5.42 6.32 -11.38
CA ASN A 153 5.95 7.52 -12.05
C ASN A 153 7.25 8.07 -11.42
N ARG A 154 8.03 7.21 -10.75
CA ARG A 154 9.27 7.60 -10.07
C ARG A 154 9.07 8.68 -8.99
N HIS A 155 7.89 8.77 -8.37
CA HIS A 155 7.59 9.79 -7.36
C HIS A 155 8.60 9.79 -6.22
N PHE A 156 9.03 8.60 -5.78
CA PHE A 156 10.01 8.44 -4.70
C PHE A 156 11.37 9.10 -4.98
N LEU A 157 11.71 9.38 -6.25
CA LEU A 157 12.94 10.09 -6.61
C LEU A 157 12.94 11.57 -6.19
N ALA A 158 11.78 12.13 -5.84
CA ALA A 158 11.71 13.46 -5.25
C ALA A 158 12.11 13.49 -3.77
N TYR A 159 12.14 12.32 -3.08
CA TYR A 159 12.36 12.23 -1.64
C TYR A 159 13.85 12.28 -1.26
N HIS A 160 14.11 12.66 0.00
CA HIS A 160 15.44 12.80 0.60
C HIS A 160 15.54 11.95 1.87
N PRO A 161 15.55 10.61 1.75
CA PRO A 161 15.60 9.74 2.92
C PRO A 161 16.97 9.77 3.60
N GLU A 162 16.98 9.68 4.93
CA GLU A 162 18.17 9.31 5.68
C GLU A 162 18.38 7.78 5.60
N LEU A 163 17.28 7.03 5.73
CA LEU A 163 17.24 5.58 5.59
C LEU A 163 16.26 5.20 4.48
N ALA A 164 16.72 4.51 3.45
CA ALA A 164 15.87 3.87 2.46
C ALA A 164 15.67 2.40 2.82
N VAL A 165 14.41 1.97 2.88
CA VAL A 165 14.04 0.56 3.07
C VAL A 165 13.48 0.05 1.77
N ILE A 166 14.01 -1.08 1.25
CA ILE A 166 13.56 -1.72 0.00
C ILE A 166 13.12 -3.14 0.32
N THR A 167 11.81 -3.38 0.25
CA THR A 167 11.21 -4.66 0.65
C THR A 167 11.41 -5.76 -0.38
N ASN A 168 11.24 -5.47 -1.65
CA ASN A 168 11.44 -6.36 -2.79
C ASN A 168 11.36 -5.56 -4.10
N ILE A 169 11.82 -6.16 -5.21
CA ILE A 169 11.71 -5.57 -6.54
C ILE A 169 11.12 -6.60 -7.51
N GLU A 170 9.84 -6.46 -7.80
CA GLU A 170 9.11 -7.22 -8.81
C GLU A 170 8.47 -6.23 -9.78
N LEU A 171 8.55 -6.49 -11.08
CA LEU A 171 8.06 -5.52 -12.08
C LEU A 171 6.55 -5.28 -11.90
N ASP A 172 6.23 -4.08 -11.50
CA ASP A 172 4.88 -3.51 -11.48
C ASP A 172 4.89 -2.19 -12.26
N HIS A 173 3.73 -1.57 -12.43
CA HIS A 173 3.60 -0.29 -13.13
C HIS A 173 4.22 -0.29 -14.53
N VAL A 174 3.90 -1.35 -15.31
CA VAL A 174 4.39 -1.55 -16.68
C VAL A 174 4.08 -0.39 -17.64
N GLU A 175 3.14 0.47 -17.27
CA GLU A 175 2.82 1.71 -17.98
C GLU A 175 3.82 2.84 -17.72
N CYS A 176 4.68 2.72 -16.71
CA CYS A 176 5.62 3.76 -16.27
C CYS A 176 7.09 3.41 -16.46
N TYR A 177 7.39 2.14 -16.76
CA TYR A 177 8.74 1.61 -16.83
C TYR A 177 8.98 0.77 -18.08
N ASP A 178 10.12 0.95 -18.72
CA ASP A 178 10.56 0.19 -19.89
C ASP A 178 11.11 -1.21 -19.50
N GLY A 179 10.41 -1.90 -18.60
CA GLY A 179 10.77 -3.23 -18.14
C GLY A 179 11.58 -3.25 -16.84
N LEU A 180 11.96 -4.45 -16.42
CA LEU A 180 12.58 -4.71 -15.12
C LEU A 180 13.91 -3.93 -14.91
N SER A 181 14.74 -3.82 -15.93
CA SER A 181 16.04 -3.13 -15.82
C SER A 181 15.86 -1.63 -15.52
N ASP A 182 14.88 -1.00 -16.16
CA ASP A 182 14.54 0.41 -15.92
C ASP A 182 13.91 0.62 -14.56
N TYR A 183 13.08 -0.34 -14.12
CA TYR A 183 12.50 -0.38 -12.77
C TYR A 183 13.60 -0.47 -11.70
N MET A 184 14.54 -1.43 -11.84
CA MET A 184 15.68 -1.58 -10.93
C MET A 184 16.58 -0.33 -10.88
N ALA A 185 16.83 0.31 -12.03
CA ALA A 185 17.60 1.54 -12.07
C ALA A 185 16.95 2.71 -11.30
N ALA A 186 15.61 2.75 -11.22
CA ALA A 186 14.91 3.73 -10.39
C ALA A 186 15.11 3.44 -8.89
N PHE A 187 15.11 2.17 -8.46
CA PHE A 187 15.41 1.79 -7.08
C PHE A 187 16.86 2.04 -6.69
N GLU A 188 17.81 1.82 -7.62
CA GLU A 188 19.21 2.20 -7.43
C GLU A 188 19.34 3.71 -7.18
N GLN A 189 18.72 4.53 -8.01
CA GLN A 189 18.72 5.99 -7.83
C GLN A 189 18.07 6.40 -6.50
N PHE A 190 16.98 5.77 -6.10
CA PHE A 190 16.30 6.04 -4.83
C PHE A 190 17.20 5.67 -3.64
N GLY A 191 17.75 4.46 -3.61
CA GLY A 191 18.63 3.99 -2.54
C GLY A 191 19.88 4.85 -2.39
N ASN A 192 20.48 5.26 -3.51
CA ASN A 192 21.69 6.10 -3.53
C ASN A 192 21.46 7.54 -3.02
N LYS A 193 20.22 7.95 -2.77
CA LYS A 193 19.90 9.22 -2.10
C LYS A 193 19.98 9.13 -0.58
N ALA A 194 19.95 7.94 -0.02
CA ALA A 194 19.98 7.71 1.43
C ALA A 194 21.40 7.71 2.00
N LYS A 195 21.51 7.79 3.31
CA LYS A 195 22.79 7.53 4.02
C LYS A 195 23.04 6.03 4.21
N LEU A 196 21.98 5.25 4.27
CA LEU A 196 21.99 3.80 4.45
C LEU A 196 20.77 3.20 3.71
N VAL A 197 20.98 2.06 3.08
CA VAL A 197 19.90 1.23 2.52
C VAL A 197 19.72 0.01 3.43
N VAL A 198 18.49 -0.32 3.75
CA VAL A 198 18.04 -1.59 4.32
C VAL A 198 17.25 -2.31 3.24
N ALA A 199 17.70 -3.47 2.76
CA ALA A 199 17.14 -4.10 1.58
C ALA A 199 16.95 -5.61 1.77
N CYS A 200 15.90 -6.18 1.15
CA CYS A 200 15.67 -7.62 1.20
C CYS A 200 16.74 -8.36 0.41
N GLY A 201 17.60 -9.08 1.11
CA GLY A 201 18.69 -9.81 0.47
C GLY A 201 18.30 -11.20 -0.03
N ASP A 202 17.06 -11.63 0.19
CA ASP A 202 16.50 -12.85 -0.40
C ASP A 202 15.85 -12.59 -1.76
N ASP A 203 15.80 -11.34 -2.22
CA ASP A 203 15.33 -10.92 -3.53
C ASP A 203 16.51 -10.75 -4.49
N ASP A 204 16.55 -11.55 -5.56
CA ASP A 204 17.65 -11.53 -6.51
C ASP A 204 17.77 -10.19 -7.27
N ASN A 205 16.64 -9.52 -7.54
CA ASN A 205 16.65 -8.22 -8.21
C ASN A 205 17.23 -7.14 -7.29
N VAL A 206 16.90 -7.18 -5.99
CA VAL A 206 17.51 -6.29 -4.98
C VAL A 206 19.00 -6.54 -4.86
N ARG A 207 19.43 -7.81 -4.82
CA ARG A 207 20.84 -8.20 -4.74
C ARG A 207 21.66 -7.78 -5.97
N ALA A 208 21.01 -7.68 -7.13
CA ALA A 208 21.68 -7.29 -8.38
C ALA A 208 21.95 -5.78 -8.49
N ILE A 209 21.41 -4.97 -7.59
CA ILE A 209 21.64 -3.51 -7.59
C ILE A 209 23.00 -3.19 -6.94
N ASP A 210 23.81 -2.36 -7.60
CA ASP A 210 25.09 -1.83 -7.11
C ASP A 210 24.90 -0.49 -6.40
N PHE A 211 24.40 -0.53 -5.15
CA PHE A 211 24.25 0.67 -4.35
C PHE A 211 25.60 1.30 -4.01
N GLN A 212 25.72 2.62 -4.18
CA GLN A 212 26.93 3.39 -3.88
C GLN A 212 27.01 3.90 -2.44
N VAL A 213 26.06 3.49 -1.60
CA VAL A 213 25.96 3.79 -0.17
C VAL A 213 25.99 2.48 0.62
N PRO A 214 26.27 2.49 1.94
CA PRO A 214 26.19 1.29 2.76
C PRO A 214 24.82 0.60 2.64
N VAL A 215 24.83 -0.74 2.62
CA VAL A 215 23.61 -1.57 2.59
C VAL A 215 23.65 -2.55 3.74
N LEU A 216 22.52 -2.71 4.42
CA LEU A 216 22.24 -3.82 5.33
C LEU A 216 21.17 -4.70 4.69
N TYR A 217 21.50 -5.93 4.44
CA TYR A 217 20.56 -6.89 3.87
C TYR A 217 19.81 -7.65 4.96
N PHE A 218 18.49 -7.80 4.77
CA PHE A 218 17.67 -8.62 5.66
C PHE A 218 17.00 -9.77 4.87
N GLY A 219 16.65 -10.84 5.58
CA GLY A 219 15.97 -11.99 5.02
C GLY A 219 16.09 -13.25 5.86
N PHE A 220 15.74 -14.40 5.26
CA PHE A 220 15.91 -15.72 5.87
C PHE A 220 17.27 -16.34 5.53
N GLY A 221 17.86 -15.94 4.40
CA GLY A 221 19.15 -16.43 3.94
C GLY A 221 20.27 -16.03 4.89
N GLU A 222 21.15 -17.01 5.23
CA GLU A 222 22.27 -16.82 6.17
C GLU A 222 23.35 -15.83 5.68
N THR A 223 23.28 -15.40 4.43
CA THR A 223 24.20 -14.39 3.85
C THR A 223 23.73 -12.95 4.11
N ASN A 224 22.59 -12.77 4.77
CA ASN A 224 22.07 -11.46 5.15
C ASN A 224 22.71 -10.96 6.45
N ASP A 225 22.71 -9.65 6.63
CA ASP A 225 23.20 -9.00 7.86
C ASP A 225 22.17 -9.14 8.99
N ILE A 226 20.89 -9.19 8.64
CA ILE A 226 19.76 -9.29 9.58
C ILE A 226 18.94 -10.51 9.16
N VAL A 227 18.92 -11.53 10.01
CA VAL A 227 18.38 -12.86 9.68
C VAL A 227 17.28 -13.26 10.66
N ALA A 228 16.15 -13.73 10.13
CA ALA A 228 15.17 -14.43 10.95
C ALA A 228 15.45 -15.93 10.95
N ARG A 229 15.53 -16.52 12.15
CA ARG A 229 15.63 -17.96 12.37
C ARG A 229 14.46 -18.45 13.21
N ASN A 230 14.24 -19.75 13.24
CA ASN A 230 13.19 -20.40 14.03
C ASN A 230 11.80 -19.79 13.75
N VAL A 231 11.52 -19.50 12.47
CA VAL A 231 10.25 -18.89 12.06
C VAL A 231 9.12 -19.87 12.28
N VAL A 232 8.13 -19.47 13.07
CA VAL A 232 6.92 -20.24 13.33
C VAL A 232 5.72 -19.46 12.78
N LEU A 233 5.05 -20.06 11.81
CA LEU A 233 3.83 -19.53 11.20
C LEU A 233 2.62 -20.15 11.87
N GLY A 234 1.99 -19.41 12.77
CA GLY A 234 0.75 -19.82 13.46
C GLY A 234 -0.48 -19.14 12.85
N LYS A 235 -1.66 -19.71 13.13
CA LYS A 235 -2.94 -19.09 12.73
C LYS A 235 -3.18 -17.73 13.38
N ASP A 236 -2.63 -17.50 14.55
CA ASP A 236 -2.85 -16.29 15.37
C ASP A 236 -1.68 -15.30 15.26
N GLY A 237 -0.63 -15.65 14.50
CA GLY A 237 0.52 -14.76 14.34
C GLY A 237 1.77 -15.45 13.82
N THR A 238 2.82 -14.65 13.67
CA THR A 238 4.14 -15.08 13.23
C THR A 238 5.16 -14.78 14.33
N SER A 239 6.05 -15.73 14.64
CA SER A 239 7.16 -15.52 15.59
C SER A 239 8.46 -16.01 15.01
N PHE A 240 9.57 -15.38 15.43
CA PHE A 240 10.92 -15.72 14.98
C PHE A 240 11.98 -15.13 15.91
N ASP A 241 13.19 -15.67 15.83
CA ASP A 241 14.39 -15.13 16.42
C ASP A 241 15.14 -14.25 15.41
N CYS A 242 15.46 -13.01 15.76
CA CYS A 242 16.22 -12.10 14.91
C CYS A 242 17.70 -12.11 15.32
N TYR A 243 18.58 -12.19 14.33
CA TYR A 243 20.03 -12.08 14.48
C TYR A 243 20.52 -10.90 13.64
N ILE A 244 21.42 -10.08 14.21
CA ILE A 244 22.06 -8.97 13.50
C ILE A 244 23.56 -9.23 13.49
N SER A 245 24.19 -9.26 12.32
CA SER A 245 25.62 -9.59 12.14
C SER A 245 26.03 -10.91 12.82
N GLY A 246 25.13 -11.89 12.83
CA GLY A 246 25.33 -13.20 13.43
C GLY A 246 25.07 -13.28 14.95
N GLU A 247 24.84 -12.17 15.63
CA GLU A 247 24.54 -12.13 17.06
C GLU A 247 23.03 -12.11 17.30
N PHE A 248 22.55 -12.85 18.31
CA PHE A 248 21.14 -12.86 18.70
C PHE A 248 20.71 -11.46 19.18
N PHE A 249 19.80 -10.85 18.48
CA PHE A 249 19.26 -9.52 18.80
C PHE A 249 18.00 -9.60 19.68
N GLY A 250 17.09 -10.52 19.37
CA GLY A 250 15.85 -10.69 20.14
C GLY A 250 14.90 -11.70 19.52
N ALA A 251 13.91 -12.12 20.31
CA ALA A 251 12.77 -12.91 19.86
C ALA A 251 11.56 -11.99 19.63
N PHE A 252 10.87 -12.16 18.50
CA PHE A 252 9.79 -11.29 18.09
C PHE A 252 8.52 -12.10 17.78
N THR A 253 7.37 -11.50 18.05
CA THR A 253 6.06 -12.06 17.74
C THR A 253 5.15 -10.95 17.22
N MET A 254 4.44 -11.25 16.13
CA MET A 254 3.44 -10.37 15.55
C MET A 254 2.07 -11.06 15.56
N PRO A 255 0.97 -10.35 15.84
CA PRO A 255 -0.39 -10.89 15.81
C PRO A 255 -0.95 -10.99 14.38
N VAL A 256 -0.08 -11.23 13.40
CA VAL A 256 -0.43 -11.35 11.98
C VAL A 256 0.27 -12.56 11.39
N ALA A 257 -0.50 -13.42 10.76
CA ALA A 257 0.00 -14.67 10.17
C ALA A 257 0.60 -14.42 8.78
N GLY A 258 1.68 -15.13 8.46
CA GLY A 258 2.26 -15.16 7.13
C GLY A 258 3.78 -14.99 7.12
N GLU A 259 4.45 -15.68 6.20
CA GLU A 259 5.91 -15.62 6.05
C GLU A 259 6.39 -14.21 5.64
N HIS A 260 5.64 -13.57 4.73
CA HIS A 260 5.89 -12.18 4.31
C HIS A 260 5.90 -11.20 5.49
N MET A 261 5.10 -11.47 6.55
CA MET A 261 5.07 -10.65 7.75
C MET A 261 6.39 -10.71 8.53
N ALA A 262 7.11 -11.85 8.48
CA ALA A 262 8.44 -11.94 9.06
C ALA A 262 9.46 -11.08 8.30
N LEU A 263 9.38 -11.04 6.95
CA LEU A 263 10.24 -10.17 6.13
C LEU A 263 9.94 -8.68 6.40
N ASP A 264 8.66 -8.28 6.38
CA ASP A 264 8.26 -6.90 6.71
C ASP A 264 8.69 -6.51 8.14
N ALA A 265 8.62 -7.47 9.07
CA ALA A 265 9.09 -7.27 10.45
C ALA A 265 10.61 -7.10 10.53
N LEU A 266 11.41 -7.89 9.79
CA LEU A 266 12.86 -7.72 9.73
C LEU A 266 13.26 -6.34 9.20
N ALA A 267 12.59 -5.86 8.15
CA ALA A 267 12.77 -4.52 7.62
C ALA A 267 12.47 -3.44 8.68
N ALA A 268 11.37 -3.62 9.43
CA ALA A 268 10.99 -2.71 10.50
C ALA A 268 11.96 -2.77 11.69
N ILE A 269 12.44 -3.97 12.08
CA ILE A 269 13.47 -4.14 13.12
C ILE A 269 14.73 -3.37 12.73
N ALA A 270 15.20 -3.54 11.49
CA ALA A 270 16.38 -2.84 11.00
C ALA A 270 16.23 -1.31 11.09
N ALA A 271 15.11 -0.78 10.64
CA ALA A 271 14.83 0.66 10.67
C ALA A 271 14.71 1.19 12.11
N CYS A 272 14.01 0.49 12.99
CA CYS A 272 13.86 0.88 14.40
C CYS A 272 15.20 0.77 15.16
N HIS A 273 15.97 -0.28 14.90
CA HIS A 273 17.31 -0.44 15.49
C HIS A 273 18.28 0.67 15.02
N TYR A 274 18.24 1.03 13.73
CA TYR A 274 18.99 2.18 13.20
C TYR A 274 18.64 3.49 13.93
N ARG A 275 17.40 3.66 14.37
CA ARG A 275 16.96 4.80 15.20
C ARG A 275 17.30 4.64 16.68
N GLY A 276 17.99 3.58 17.07
CA GLY A 276 18.51 3.36 18.43
C GLY A 276 17.53 2.67 19.38
N LEU A 277 16.41 2.10 18.88
CA LEU A 277 15.51 1.34 19.74
C LEU A 277 16.12 -0.01 20.12
N ALA A 278 15.95 -0.40 21.37
CA ALA A 278 16.36 -1.72 21.87
C ALA A 278 15.39 -2.82 21.41
N ALA A 279 15.87 -4.06 21.34
CA ALA A 279 15.04 -5.21 20.94
C ALA A 279 13.74 -5.34 21.75
N ALA A 280 13.79 -5.06 23.04
CA ALA A 280 12.60 -5.14 23.92
C ALA A 280 11.53 -4.08 23.57
N GLU A 281 11.94 -2.88 23.18
CA GLU A 281 11.03 -1.81 22.77
C GLU A 281 10.37 -2.15 21.44
N ILE A 282 11.15 -2.66 20.49
CA ILE A 282 10.66 -3.11 19.18
C ILE A 282 9.67 -4.27 19.35
N ALA A 283 10.02 -5.28 20.17
CA ALA A 283 9.16 -6.42 20.43
C ALA A 283 7.84 -6.01 21.10
N ALA A 284 7.87 -5.08 22.05
CA ALA A 284 6.66 -4.56 22.69
C ALA A 284 5.72 -3.87 21.68
N GLY A 285 6.27 -3.08 20.75
CA GLY A 285 5.49 -2.47 19.67
C GLY A 285 4.90 -3.51 18.71
N MET A 286 5.67 -4.53 18.31
CA MET A 286 5.19 -5.58 17.39
C MET A 286 4.00 -6.37 17.92
N VAL A 287 3.98 -6.72 19.20
CA VAL A 287 2.88 -7.48 19.82
C VAL A 287 1.55 -6.73 19.76
N THR A 288 1.59 -5.39 19.77
CA THR A 288 0.39 -4.53 19.73
C THR A 288 0.02 -4.03 18.33
N TYR A 289 0.76 -4.46 17.31
CA TYR A 289 0.54 -4.01 15.94
C TYR A 289 -0.84 -4.41 15.40
N VAL A 290 -1.49 -3.45 14.77
CA VAL A 290 -2.74 -3.66 14.02
C VAL A 290 -2.45 -3.33 12.56
N THR A 291 -2.83 -4.21 11.66
CA THR A 291 -2.59 -4.05 10.22
C THR A 291 -3.21 -2.76 9.68
N ALA A 292 -2.59 -2.19 8.66
CA ALA A 292 -3.13 -1.07 7.89
C ALA A 292 -4.50 -1.44 7.29
N LYS A 293 -5.25 -0.44 6.86
CA LYS A 293 -6.57 -0.64 6.24
C LYS A 293 -6.46 -1.56 5.03
N ARG A 294 -7.47 -2.42 4.87
CA ARG A 294 -7.54 -3.35 3.74
C ARG A 294 -6.29 -4.25 3.61
N ARG A 295 -5.70 -4.68 4.73
CA ARG A 295 -4.63 -5.67 4.78
C ARG A 295 -5.10 -6.86 5.61
N PHE A 296 -5.61 -7.90 4.94
CA PHE A 296 -6.19 -9.12 5.52
C PHE A 296 -7.22 -8.84 6.61
N LYS A 297 -8.16 -7.92 6.35
CA LYS A 297 -9.19 -7.52 7.32
C LYS A 297 -10.33 -8.51 7.37
N GLU A 298 -10.48 -9.17 8.52
CA GLU A 298 -11.47 -10.23 8.73
C GLU A 298 -12.80 -9.70 9.25
N SER A 299 -13.90 -10.27 8.75
CA SER A 299 -15.26 -10.13 9.25
C SER A 299 -15.90 -11.52 9.37
N PHE A 300 -16.64 -11.78 10.43
CA PHE A 300 -17.12 -13.13 10.76
C PHE A 300 -18.65 -13.22 10.69
N PHE A 301 -19.17 -14.22 9.97
CA PHE A 301 -20.60 -14.47 9.76
C PHE A 301 -20.88 -15.98 9.94
N GLY A 302 -21.17 -16.41 11.19
CA GLY A 302 -21.33 -17.83 11.50
C GLY A 302 -20.09 -18.66 11.14
N SER A 303 -20.24 -19.58 10.17
CA SER A 303 -19.12 -20.39 9.66
C SER A 303 -18.34 -19.74 8.50
N VAL A 304 -18.78 -18.59 8.00
CA VAL A 304 -18.14 -17.88 6.90
C VAL A 304 -17.24 -16.75 7.44
N VAL A 305 -16.04 -16.64 6.88
CA VAL A 305 -15.12 -15.51 7.11
C VAL A 305 -15.02 -14.72 5.83
N SER A 306 -15.22 -13.41 5.90
CA SER A 306 -15.01 -12.45 4.79
C SER A 306 -13.71 -11.70 5.04
N ILE A 307 -12.82 -11.66 4.05
CA ILE A 307 -11.53 -10.96 4.11
C ILE A 307 -11.56 -9.82 3.10
N ASP A 308 -11.18 -8.61 3.54
CA ASP A 308 -10.86 -7.48 2.66
C ASP A 308 -9.34 -7.33 2.56
N ASP A 309 -8.82 -7.42 1.34
CA ASP A 309 -7.39 -7.28 1.09
C ASP A 309 -7.12 -6.42 -0.14
N TYR A 310 -6.10 -5.58 -0.04
CA TYR A 310 -5.66 -4.69 -1.12
C TYR A 310 -4.89 -5.41 -2.23
N ALA A 311 -4.67 -6.72 -2.09
CA ALA A 311 -3.94 -7.56 -3.04
C ALA A 311 -4.48 -7.40 -4.46
N HIS A 312 -3.59 -7.05 -5.40
CA HIS A 312 -3.93 -6.78 -6.79
C HIS A 312 -2.85 -7.24 -7.79
N HIS A 313 -1.70 -7.69 -7.29
CA HIS A 313 -0.64 -8.36 -8.04
C HIS A 313 -0.70 -9.87 -7.80
N PRO A 314 -0.32 -10.76 -8.75
CA PRO A 314 -0.38 -12.22 -8.54
C PRO A 314 0.35 -12.68 -7.27
N THR A 315 1.51 -12.11 -6.97
CA THR A 315 2.28 -12.39 -5.75
C THR A 315 1.48 -12.06 -4.49
N GLU A 316 0.79 -10.92 -4.45
CA GLU A 316 -0.05 -10.52 -3.32
C GLU A 316 -1.28 -11.42 -3.17
N LEU A 317 -1.96 -11.74 -4.29
CA LEU A 317 -3.09 -12.69 -4.26
C LEU A 317 -2.65 -14.04 -3.67
N ARG A 318 -1.46 -14.52 -4.06
CA ARG A 318 -0.89 -15.79 -3.54
C ARG A 318 -0.68 -15.72 -2.04
N VAL A 319 -0.14 -14.62 -1.56
CA VAL A 319 0.09 -14.37 -0.12
C VAL A 319 -1.23 -14.38 0.63
N THR A 320 -2.25 -13.66 0.17
CA THR A 320 -3.58 -13.60 0.79
C THR A 320 -4.24 -14.97 0.85
N LEU A 321 -4.24 -15.72 -0.26
CA LEU A 321 -4.85 -17.05 -0.32
C LEU A 321 -4.09 -18.07 0.57
N ASN A 322 -2.75 -18.03 0.59
CA ASN A 322 -1.95 -18.87 1.47
C ASN A 322 -2.17 -18.54 2.96
N THR A 323 -2.28 -17.27 3.31
CA THR A 323 -2.59 -16.83 4.66
C THR A 323 -3.98 -17.30 5.08
N ALA A 324 -4.97 -17.23 4.17
CA ALA A 324 -6.31 -17.76 4.42
C ALA A 324 -6.29 -19.27 4.70
N ARG A 325 -5.54 -20.04 3.93
CA ARG A 325 -5.36 -21.50 4.16
C ARG A 325 -4.66 -21.81 5.48
N LEU A 326 -3.62 -21.03 5.82
CA LEU A 326 -2.90 -21.19 7.09
C LEU A 326 -3.81 -20.95 8.30
N LYS A 327 -4.61 -19.88 8.25
CA LYS A 327 -5.51 -19.52 9.36
C LYS A 327 -6.72 -20.43 9.47
N TYR A 328 -7.24 -20.91 8.35
CA TYR A 328 -8.49 -21.64 8.24
C TYR A 328 -8.32 -22.94 7.43
N PRO A 329 -7.51 -23.89 7.91
CA PRO A 329 -7.11 -25.07 7.14
C PRO A 329 -8.28 -25.99 6.75
N ASP A 330 -9.36 -25.96 7.52
CA ASP A 330 -10.54 -26.81 7.30
C ASP A 330 -11.63 -26.13 6.45
N LYS A 331 -11.45 -24.86 6.06
CA LYS A 331 -12.44 -24.10 5.30
C LYS A 331 -12.11 -24.04 3.81
N GLN A 332 -13.16 -23.97 3.00
CA GLN A 332 -13.02 -23.67 1.56
C GLN A 332 -12.48 -22.26 1.39
N VAL A 333 -11.42 -22.07 0.61
CA VAL A 333 -10.87 -20.76 0.26
C VAL A 333 -11.44 -20.30 -1.08
N VAL A 334 -12.20 -19.21 -1.06
CA VAL A 334 -12.87 -18.62 -2.22
C VAL A 334 -12.23 -17.29 -2.56
N ALA A 335 -11.72 -17.16 -3.77
CA ALA A 335 -11.18 -15.91 -4.30
C ALA A 335 -12.29 -15.08 -4.96
N VAL A 336 -12.40 -13.81 -4.61
CA VAL A 336 -13.18 -12.80 -5.34
C VAL A 336 -12.20 -11.70 -5.75
N PHE A 337 -11.88 -11.66 -7.04
CA PHE A 337 -10.84 -10.77 -7.57
C PHE A 337 -11.46 -9.72 -8.48
N LEU A 338 -11.18 -8.46 -8.18
CA LEU A 338 -11.48 -7.32 -9.04
C LEU A 338 -10.16 -6.85 -9.69
N PRO A 339 -9.89 -7.23 -10.96
CA PRO A 339 -8.68 -6.78 -11.65
C PRO A 339 -8.67 -5.25 -11.80
N ASN A 340 -7.49 -4.66 -11.62
CA ASN A 340 -7.29 -3.24 -11.83
C ASN A 340 -6.19 -3.00 -12.85
N THR A 341 -6.47 -2.16 -13.85
CA THR A 341 -5.74 -1.85 -15.08
C THR A 341 -5.70 -2.98 -16.12
N TYR A 342 -5.87 -2.60 -17.38
CA TYR A 342 -5.78 -3.52 -18.52
C TYR A 342 -4.32 -3.92 -18.79
N SER A 343 -3.40 -2.97 -18.69
CA SER A 343 -1.96 -3.18 -18.89
C SER A 343 -1.40 -4.24 -17.97
N ARG A 344 -1.67 -4.15 -16.66
CA ARG A 344 -1.24 -5.16 -15.65
C ARG A 344 -1.91 -6.50 -15.92
N THR A 345 -3.22 -6.49 -16.20
CA THR A 345 -3.96 -7.73 -16.49
C THR A 345 -3.41 -8.43 -17.73
N GLN A 346 -3.00 -7.68 -18.75
CA GLN A 346 -2.36 -8.22 -19.95
C GLN A 346 -0.98 -8.79 -19.64
N ALA A 347 -0.13 -8.01 -18.99
CA ALA A 347 1.26 -8.37 -18.73
C ALA A 347 1.38 -9.61 -17.82
N LEU A 348 0.48 -9.74 -16.83
CA LEU A 348 0.53 -10.79 -15.80
C LEU A 348 -0.61 -11.82 -15.94
N MET A 349 -1.21 -11.94 -17.12
CA MET A 349 -2.36 -12.82 -17.34
C MET A 349 -2.09 -14.27 -16.91
N SER A 350 -0.95 -14.83 -17.30
CA SER A 350 -0.56 -16.20 -16.92
C SER A 350 -0.43 -16.38 -15.41
N ASP A 351 0.16 -15.39 -14.74
CA ASP A 351 0.42 -15.44 -13.31
C ASP A 351 -0.89 -15.29 -12.50
N PHE A 352 -1.82 -14.45 -12.98
CA PHE A 352 -3.18 -14.40 -12.43
C PHE A 352 -3.92 -15.72 -12.58
N VAL A 353 -3.84 -16.36 -13.75
CA VAL A 353 -4.43 -17.67 -13.98
C VAL A 353 -3.87 -18.69 -13.00
N ASP A 354 -2.55 -18.72 -12.81
CA ASP A 354 -1.89 -19.70 -11.94
C ASP A 354 -2.22 -19.49 -10.46
N VAL A 355 -2.29 -18.24 -10.01
CA VAL A 355 -2.65 -17.97 -8.62
C VAL A 355 -4.14 -18.24 -8.35
N LEU A 356 -5.04 -17.84 -9.24
CA LEU A 356 -6.47 -18.07 -9.06
C LEU A 356 -6.85 -19.57 -9.06
N LYS A 357 -6.08 -20.41 -9.76
CA LYS A 357 -6.21 -21.88 -9.69
C LYS A 357 -5.89 -22.46 -8.31
N THR A 358 -5.18 -21.73 -7.45
CA THR A 358 -4.87 -22.21 -6.09
C THR A 358 -6.05 -22.07 -5.15
N ALA A 359 -7.05 -21.24 -5.44
CA ALA A 359 -8.29 -21.17 -4.68
C ALA A 359 -9.19 -22.37 -4.98
N ASP A 360 -10.01 -22.79 -4.01
CA ASP A 360 -10.99 -23.86 -4.21
C ASP A 360 -12.14 -23.42 -5.12
N LYS A 361 -12.38 -22.12 -5.18
CA LYS A 361 -13.27 -21.46 -6.12
C LYS A 361 -12.78 -20.04 -6.40
N ALA A 362 -12.82 -19.63 -7.66
CA ALA A 362 -12.50 -18.27 -8.07
C ALA A 362 -13.72 -17.57 -8.70
N TYR A 363 -13.88 -16.31 -8.34
CA TYR A 363 -14.79 -15.35 -8.92
C TYR A 363 -14.01 -14.15 -9.41
N VAL A 364 -14.31 -13.68 -10.60
CA VAL A 364 -13.67 -12.51 -11.19
C VAL A 364 -14.73 -11.46 -11.55
N MET A 365 -14.46 -10.23 -11.17
CA MET A 365 -15.26 -9.05 -11.54
C MET A 365 -14.76 -8.46 -12.86
N ASP A 366 -15.51 -7.53 -13.43
CA ASP A 366 -15.04 -6.78 -14.60
C ASP A 366 -13.81 -5.93 -14.21
N ILE A 367 -12.89 -5.75 -15.17
CA ILE A 367 -11.70 -4.94 -14.98
C ILE A 367 -12.13 -3.50 -14.70
N GLU A 368 -11.66 -2.92 -13.59
CA GLU A 368 -11.88 -1.52 -13.24
C GLU A 368 -10.62 -0.71 -13.51
N CYS A 369 -10.75 0.38 -14.27
CA CYS A 369 -9.64 1.26 -14.55
C CYS A 369 -10.12 2.66 -14.94
N ASP A 370 -9.60 3.68 -14.25
CA ASP A 370 -9.89 5.09 -14.51
C ASP A 370 -8.88 5.74 -15.49
N ARG A 371 -7.77 5.06 -15.80
CA ARG A 371 -6.62 5.65 -16.52
C ARG A 371 -6.42 5.11 -17.93
N GLU A 372 -7.00 3.94 -18.24
CA GLU A 372 -6.82 3.23 -19.51
C GLU A 372 -8.17 2.95 -20.15
N ARG A 373 -8.19 2.78 -21.46
CA ARG A 373 -9.39 2.44 -22.21
C ARG A 373 -9.37 0.99 -22.65
N ALA A 374 -10.48 0.30 -22.51
CA ALA A 374 -10.60 -1.11 -22.91
C ALA A 374 -10.26 -1.34 -24.40
N GLU A 375 -10.54 -0.33 -25.25
CA GLU A 375 -10.29 -0.40 -26.69
C GLU A 375 -8.80 -0.51 -27.04
N ASP A 376 -7.92 0.00 -26.16
CA ASP A 376 -6.46 -0.04 -26.35
C ASP A 376 -5.86 -1.43 -26.02
N TYR A 377 -6.66 -2.31 -25.39
CA TYR A 377 -6.23 -3.66 -24.94
C TYR A 377 -7.17 -4.76 -25.48
N PRO A 378 -7.22 -4.98 -26.81
CA PRO A 378 -8.14 -5.93 -27.40
C PRO A 378 -7.92 -7.35 -26.90
N GLY A 379 -8.97 -8.01 -26.42
CA GLY A 379 -8.92 -9.37 -25.87
C GLY A 379 -8.52 -9.47 -24.39
N VAL A 380 -8.19 -8.38 -23.74
CA VAL A 380 -7.92 -8.31 -22.30
C VAL A 380 -9.25 -8.01 -21.59
N THR A 381 -9.91 -9.06 -21.12
CA THR A 381 -11.20 -8.95 -20.42
C THR A 381 -11.23 -9.90 -19.22
N SER A 382 -12.15 -9.64 -18.29
CA SER A 382 -12.43 -10.59 -17.21
C SER A 382 -12.91 -11.95 -17.75
N ASP A 383 -13.66 -11.97 -18.84
CA ASP A 383 -14.14 -13.21 -19.45
C ASP A 383 -12.98 -14.04 -20.04
N THR A 384 -11.93 -13.38 -20.57
CA THR A 384 -10.70 -14.04 -20.99
C THR A 384 -10.01 -14.72 -19.82
N LEU A 385 -9.84 -14.00 -18.69
CA LEU A 385 -9.24 -14.55 -17.48
C LEU A 385 -10.08 -15.72 -16.92
N ILE A 386 -11.39 -15.56 -16.84
CA ILE A 386 -12.34 -16.59 -16.39
C ILE A 386 -12.21 -17.85 -17.25
N GLY A 387 -12.14 -17.69 -18.58
CA GLY A 387 -12.01 -18.82 -19.52
C GLY A 387 -10.72 -19.63 -19.34
N LEU A 388 -9.68 -19.04 -18.78
CA LEU A 388 -8.38 -19.69 -18.53
C LEU A 388 -8.29 -20.35 -17.15
N VAL A 389 -9.17 -20.02 -16.21
CA VAL A 389 -9.19 -20.57 -14.85
C VAL A 389 -10.33 -21.59 -14.74
N PRO A 390 -10.03 -22.91 -14.61
CA PRO A 390 -11.06 -23.94 -14.56
C PRO A 390 -12.07 -23.69 -13.44
N GLY A 391 -13.35 -23.66 -13.81
CA GLY A 391 -14.44 -23.48 -12.86
C GLY A 391 -14.59 -22.05 -12.29
N ALA A 392 -13.83 -21.07 -12.76
CA ALA A 392 -14.06 -19.69 -12.38
C ALA A 392 -15.41 -19.16 -12.91
N GLU A 393 -16.00 -18.22 -12.22
CA GLU A 393 -17.27 -17.59 -12.57
C GLU A 393 -17.16 -16.07 -12.48
N LYS A 394 -17.97 -15.40 -13.29
CA LYS A 394 -18.15 -13.95 -13.18
C LYS A 394 -19.05 -13.60 -12.01
N VAL A 395 -18.69 -12.55 -11.27
CA VAL A 395 -19.50 -11.99 -10.19
C VAL A 395 -19.55 -10.46 -10.28
N SER A 396 -20.67 -9.90 -9.86
CA SER A 396 -20.87 -8.46 -9.70
C SER A 396 -21.69 -8.20 -8.44
N VAL A 397 -21.93 -6.94 -8.10
CA VAL A 397 -22.78 -6.55 -6.96
C VAL A 397 -24.20 -7.11 -7.14
N GLU A 398 -24.74 -7.13 -8.36
CA GLU A 398 -26.09 -7.63 -8.69
C GLU A 398 -26.19 -9.16 -8.60
N SER A 399 -25.08 -9.87 -8.60
CA SER A 399 -25.04 -11.33 -8.54
C SER A 399 -24.30 -11.87 -7.31
N VAL A 400 -24.12 -11.02 -6.30
CA VAL A 400 -23.36 -11.33 -5.07
C VAL A 400 -23.94 -12.50 -4.27
N GLU A 401 -25.24 -12.80 -4.41
CA GLU A 401 -25.91 -13.95 -3.80
C GLU A 401 -25.27 -15.29 -4.19
N LYS A 402 -24.56 -15.37 -5.33
CA LYS A 402 -23.79 -16.56 -5.71
C LYS A 402 -22.76 -16.95 -4.65
N LEU A 403 -22.22 -16.00 -3.91
CA LEU A 403 -21.22 -16.24 -2.87
C LEU A 403 -21.80 -16.92 -1.62
N LEU A 404 -23.13 -16.76 -1.36
CA LEU A 404 -23.81 -17.37 -0.20
C LEU A 404 -23.90 -18.90 -0.25
N ARG A 405 -23.59 -19.52 -1.40
CA ARG A 405 -23.53 -20.99 -1.51
C ARG A 405 -22.32 -21.59 -0.78
N HIS A 406 -21.30 -20.79 -0.47
CA HIS A 406 -20.08 -21.20 0.22
C HIS A 406 -20.26 -21.04 1.74
N LYS A 407 -20.90 -22.02 2.38
CA LYS A 407 -21.35 -21.92 3.76
C LYS A 407 -20.28 -22.17 4.83
N ASP A 408 -19.20 -22.86 4.50
CA ASP A 408 -18.06 -23.09 5.40
C ASP A 408 -16.78 -22.70 4.67
N SER A 409 -16.57 -21.40 4.60
CA SER A 409 -15.57 -20.85 3.71
C SER A 409 -14.90 -19.61 4.26
N VAL A 410 -13.75 -19.30 3.66
CA VAL A 410 -13.07 -18.00 3.73
C VAL A 410 -13.20 -17.35 2.35
N ILE A 411 -13.85 -16.21 2.27
CA ILE A 411 -14.06 -15.47 1.02
C ILE A 411 -13.13 -14.26 1.02
N CYS A 412 -12.13 -14.29 0.15
CA CYS A 412 -11.10 -13.25 0.04
C CYS A 412 -11.49 -12.26 -1.07
N PHE A 413 -11.91 -11.06 -0.70
CA PHE A 413 -12.15 -9.94 -1.60
C PHE A 413 -10.84 -9.20 -1.82
N MET A 414 -10.31 -9.23 -3.05
CA MET A 414 -8.96 -8.79 -3.38
C MET A 414 -8.96 -7.77 -4.52
N SER A 415 -8.52 -6.56 -4.25
CA SER A 415 -8.30 -5.49 -5.25
C SER A 415 -7.64 -4.26 -4.64
N CYS A 416 -6.89 -3.48 -5.44
CA CYS A 416 -6.55 -2.09 -5.12
C CYS A 416 -7.65 -1.09 -5.50
N ALA A 417 -8.58 -1.48 -6.39
CA ALA A 417 -9.77 -0.70 -6.72
C ALA A 417 -10.83 -0.77 -5.59
N ASP A 418 -11.94 -0.08 -5.78
CA ASP A 418 -13.04 -0.07 -4.80
C ASP A 418 -13.88 -1.35 -4.86
N ILE A 419 -13.46 -2.37 -4.14
CA ILE A 419 -14.19 -3.65 -3.98
C ILE A 419 -15.25 -3.59 -2.85
N ALA A 420 -15.33 -2.50 -2.10
CA ALA A 420 -16.26 -2.36 -0.98
C ALA A 420 -17.74 -2.59 -1.38
N PRO A 421 -18.24 -2.12 -2.55
CA PRO A 421 -19.63 -2.32 -2.91
C PRO A 421 -20.07 -3.79 -2.90
N ILE A 422 -19.29 -4.70 -3.49
CA ILE A 422 -19.62 -6.14 -3.49
C ILE A 422 -19.39 -6.78 -2.13
N LYS A 423 -18.30 -6.40 -1.43
CA LYS A 423 -18.00 -6.92 -0.09
C LYS A 423 -19.09 -6.54 0.91
N ASP A 424 -19.49 -5.28 0.96
CA ASP A 424 -20.52 -4.77 1.86
C ASP A 424 -21.90 -5.40 1.57
N ALA A 425 -22.21 -5.60 0.28
CA ALA A 425 -23.44 -6.30 -0.12
C ALA A 425 -23.41 -7.76 0.38
N PHE A 426 -22.28 -8.47 0.21
CA PHE A 426 -22.10 -9.80 0.72
C PHE A 426 -22.23 -9.85 2.25
N ASP A 427 -21.49 -9.00 2.98
CA ASP A 427 -21.47 -8.97 4.45
C ASP A 427 -22.88 -8.73 5.03
N LYS A 428 -23.67 -7.82 4.42
CA LYS A 428 -25.07 -7.59 4.80
C LYS A 428 -25.95 -8.82 4.59
N MET A 429 -25.80 -9.52 3.46
CA MET A 429 -26.56 -10.72 3.16
C MET A 429 -26.16 -11.89 4.06
N ALA A 430 -24.85 -12.09 4.29
CA ALA A 430 -24.33 -13.13 5.17
C ALA A 430 -24.80 -12.93 6.62
N ALA A 431 -24.78 -11.70 7.13
CA ALA A 431 -25.31 -11.36 8.45
C ALA A 431 -26.79 -11.65 8.58
N SER A 432 -27.59 -11.46 7.51
CA SER A 432 -29.04 -11.69 7.52
C SER A 432 -29.41 -13.16 7.35
N ALA A 433 -28.55 -13.94 6.69
CA ALA A 433 -28.82 -15.35 6.39
C ALA A 433 -28.49 -16.32 7.53
N ASN A 434 -27.88 -15.87 8.64
CA ASN A 434 -27.34 -16.75 9.71
C ASN A 434 -26.50 -17.92 9.14
N VAL A 435 -25.66 -17.64 8.16
CA VAL A 435 -24.85 -18.64 7.42
C VAL A 435 -23.76 -19.22 8.29
#